data_60c345695baec7817a0ace01a6583892
#
_entry.id   60c345695baec7817a0ace01a6583892
#
_cell.length_a   1.000
_cell.length_b   1.000
_cell.length_c   1.000
_cell.angle_alpha   90.00
_cell.angle_beta   90.00
_cell.angle_gamma   90.00
#
_symmetry.space_group_name_H-M   'P 1'
#
loop_
_entity.id
_entity.type
_entity.pdbx_description
1 polymer ?
#
loop_
_entity_poly.entity_id
_entity_poly.type
_entity_poly.pdbx_seq_one_letter_code
_entity_poly.pdbx_strand_id
1 'polypeptide(L)'
;MKQEERREQTMNLLLDTTEELILEKGCNKTTLSDIMARSGLSKGAIFHYVSGKDELFVKVLEAKLEETNTSFMDAVDAPAVKEFEGPMNAIAQSLPKLESRKDVSNLIMMYLIGKSDQPEAADIVADFYRQAVATSKKWIVTGQESGVIPSSVNADQAAELFELLSFGLRMRSLIGVRSTGFGIQEFSELIMRTLRPDRQGGAPTS
;
A
#
# COMPACT_ATOMS: atom_id res chain seq x y z
N MET A 1 -26.74 17.40 -1.87
CA MET A 1 -25.61 16.51 -2.12
C MET A 1 -24.89 17.02 -3.36
N LYS A 2 -23.65 17.51 -3.21
CA LYS A 2 -22.87 18.08 -4.31
C LYS A 2 -22.48 16.97 -5.30
N GLN A 3 -22.22 17.30 -6.53
CA GLN A 3 -21.88 16.34 -7.60
C GLN A 3 -20.62 15.51 -7.23
N GLU A 4 -19.71 16.13 -6.51
CA GLU A 4 -18.46 15.53 -6.01
C GLU A 4 -18.72 14.44 -4.96
N GLU A 5 -19.61 14.69 -4.00
CA GLU A 5 -20.01 13.69 -2.98
C GLU A 5 -20.64 12.43 -3.61
N ARG A 6 -21.46 12.63 -4.64
CA ARG A 6 -22.07 11.50 -5.38
C ARG A 6 -21.01 10.69 -6.14
N ARG A 7 -20.03 11.37 -6.72
CA ARG A 7 -18.93 10.73 -7.43
C ARG A 7 -18.08 9.88 -6.49
N GLU A 8 -17.76 10.42 -5.34
CA GLU A 8 -16.99 9.71 -4.29
C GLU A 8 -17.77 8.50 -3.76
N GLN A 9 -19.04 8.66 -3.40
CA GLN A 9 -19.89 7.56 -2.95
C GLN A 9 -20.00 6.44 -4.00
N THR A 10 -20.13 6.81 -5.29
CA THR A 10 -20.19 5.83 -6.37
C THR A 10 -18.86 5.08 -6.53
N MET A 11 -17.74 5.80 -6.42
CA MET A 11 -16.41 5.18 -6.48
C MET A 11 -16.20 4.23 -5.30
N ASN A 12 -16.51 4.65 -4.08
CA ASN A 12 -16.38 3.81 -2.89
C ASN A 12 -17.22 2.53 -3.01
N LEU A 13 -18.49 2.64 -3.42
CA LEU A 13 -19.35 1.49 -3.68
C LEU A 13 -18.74 0.54 -4.72
N LEU A 14 -18.14 1.08 -5.78
CA LEU A 14 -17.50 0.31 -6.83
C LEU A 14 -16.26 -0.45 -6.31
N LEU A 15 -15.44 0.22 -5.51
CA LEU A 15 -14.25 -0.37 -4.90
C LEU A 15 -14.61 -1.46 -3.89
N ASP A 16 -15.52 -1.17 -2.96
CA ASP A 16 -15.97 -2.12 -1.92
C ASP A 16 -16.57 -3.38 -2.56
N THR A 17 -17.47 -3.20 -3.53
CA THR A 17 -18.07 -4.32 -4.27
C THR A 17 -17.00 -5.17 -4.99
N THR A 18 -15.98 -4.52 -5.54
CA THR A 18 -14.89 -5.21 -6.25
C THR A 18 -14.03 -6.00 -5.29
N GLU A 19 -13.67 -5.42 -4.13
CA GLU A 19 -12.94 -6.08 -3.06
C GLU A 19 -13.67 -7.34 -2.57
N GLU A 20 -14.96 -7.21 -2.23
CA GLU A 20 -15.79 -8.35 -1.80
C GLU A 20 -15.77 -9.49 -2.81
N LEU A 21 -15.97 -9.18 -4.09
CA LEU A 21 -15.99 -10.19 -5.16
C LEU A 21 -14.63 -10.86 -5.35
N ILE A 22 -13.53 -10.10 -5.20
CA ILE A 22 -12.17 -10.67 -5.26
C ILE A 22 -11.94 -11.61 -4.09
N LEU A 23 -12.35 -11.25 -2.87
CA LEU A 23 -12.21 -12.09 -1.69
C LEU A 23 -13.07 -13.36 -1.77
N GLU A 24 -14.26 -13.29 -2.39
CA GLU A 24 -15.16 -14.43 -2.55
C GLU A 24 -14.66 -15.44 -3.60
N LYS A 25 -14.23 -14.99 -4.77
CA LYS A 25 -14.00 -15.88 -5.92
C LYS A 25 -12.67 -15.66 -6.66
N GLY A 26 -11.86 -14.72 -6.21
CA GLY A 26 -10.54 -14.39 -6.76
C GLY A 26 -10.60 -13.50 -8.00
N CYS A 27 -9.48 -12.84 -8.31
CA CYS A 27 -9.35 -11.86 -9.40
C CYS A 27 -9.74 -12.45 -10.77
N ASN A 28 -9.32 -13.68 -11.09
CA ASN A 28 -9.59 -14.28 -12.40
C ASN A 28 -11.08 -14.49 -12.67
N LYS A 29 -11.86 -14.87 -11.65
CA LYS A 29 -13.29 -15.15 -11.77
C LYS A 29 -14.17 -13.91 -11.59
N THR A 30 -13.65 -12.83 -11.06
CA THR A 30 -14.36 -11.56 -10.93
C THR A 30 -14.47 -10.88 -12.28
N THR A 31 -15.70 -10.56 -12.71
CA THR A 31 -15.99 -9.89 -13.98
C THR A 31 -16.68 -8.55 -13.77
N LEU A 32 -16.63 -7.66 -14.77
CA LEU A 32 -17.41 -6.40 -14.73
C LEU A 32 -18.92 -6.67 -14.62
N SER A 33 -19.41 -7.76 -15.20
CA SER A 33 -20.83 -8.15 -15.08
C SER A 33 -21.22 -8.51 -13.64
N ASP A 34 -20.33 -9.16 -12.91
CA ASP A 34 -20.55 -9.46 -11.48
C ASP A 34 -20.58 -8.18 -10.64
N ILE A 35 -19.66 -7.26 -10.94
CA ILE A 35 -19.57 -5.97 -10.26
C ILE A 35 -20.82 -5.14 -10.53
N MET A 36 -21.29 -5.07 -11.79
CA MET A 36 -22.55 -4.43 -12.15
C MET A 36 -23.73 -5.04 -11.39
N ALA A 37 -23.83 -6.37 -11.38
CA ALA A 37 -24.93 -7.08 -10.73
C ALA A 37 -24.97 -6.83 -9.21
N ARG A 38 -23.79 -6.79 -8.56
CA ARG A 38 -23.67 -6.60 -7.11
C ARG A 38 -23.85 -5.13 -6.70
N SER A 39 -23.20 -4.20 -7.40
CA SER A 39 -23.25 -2.76 -7.08
C SER A 39 -24.55 -2.08 -7.52
N GLY A 40 -25.29 -2.67 -8.45
CA GLY A 40 -26.44 -2.01 -9.09
C GLY A 40 -26.05 -0.90 -10.07
N LEU A 41 -24.76 -0.70 -10.34
CA LEU A 41 -24.28 0.32 -11.28
C LEU A 41 -24.41 -0.15 -12.73
N SER A 42 -24.83 0.77 -13.61
CA SER A 42 -24.87 0.48 -15.04
C SER A 42 -23.46 0.40 -15.64
N LYS A 43 -23.33 -0.28 -16.79
CA LYS A 43 -22.09 -0.35 -17.56
C LYS A 43 -21.51 1.04 -17.82
N GLY A 44 -22.34 1.98 -18.27
CA GLY A 44 -21.93 3.35 -18.55
C GLY A 44 -21.43 4.09 -17.30
N ALA A 45 -22.05 3.86 -16.14
CA ALA A 45 -21.59 4.44 -14.88
C ALA A 45 -20.18 3.93 -14.51
N ILE A 46 -19.91 2.62 -14.65
CA ILE A 46 -18.58 2.05 -14.36
C ILE A 46 -17.54 2.57 -15.33
N PHE A 47 -17.85 2.56 -16.65
CA PHE A 47 -16.90 3.03 -17.68
C PHE A 47 -16.66 4.55 -17.66
N HIS A 48 -17.40 5.31 -16.86
CA HIS A 48 -17.07 6.70 -16.55
C HIS A 48 -15.84 6.83 -15.64
N TYR A 49 -15.54 5.79 -14.85
CA TYR A 49 -14.45 5.80 -13.87
C TYR A 49 -13.23 4.99 -14.30
N VAL A 50 -13.45 3.92 -15.06
CA VAL A 50 -12.38 2.97 -15.44
C VAL A 50 -12.61 2.46 -16.86
N SER A 51 -11.54 2.17 -17.59
CA SER A 51 -11.61 1.58 -18.93
C SER A 51 -11.86 0.05 -18.91
N GLY A 52 -11.58 -0.58 -17.75
CA GLY A 52 -11.71 -2.04 -17.64
C GLY A 52 -11.47 -2.57 -16.23
N LYS A 53 -11.51 -3.90 -16.14
CA LYS A 53 -11.36 -4.62 -14.87
C LYS A 53 -9.98 -4.39 -14.22
N ASP A 54 -8.92 -4.41 -15.01
CA ASP A 54 -7.56 -4.30 -14.51
C ASP A 54 -7.29 -2.92 -13.93
N GLU A 55 -7.76 -1.86 -14.58
CA GLU A 55 -7.72 -0.50 -14.04
C GLU A 55 -8.53 -0.38 -12.74
N LEU A 56 -9.71 -1.02 -12.68
CA LEU A 56 -10.49 -1.03 -11.44
C LEU A 56 -9.75 -1.72 -10.28
N PHE A 57 -9.04 -2.80 -10.57
CA PHE A 57 -8.22 -3.49 -9.56
C PHE A 57 -7.08 -2.61 -9.07
N VAL A 58 -6.46 -1.83 -9.95
CA VAL A 58 -5.46 -0.84 -9.54
C VAL A 58 -6.06 0.23 -8.64
N LYS A 59 -7.27 0.71 -8.94
CA LYS A 59 -7.94 1.68 -8.06
C LYS A 59 -8.23 1.12 -6.67
N VAL A 60 -8.47 -0.18 -6.53
CA VAL A 60 -8.51 -0.83 -5.20
C VAL A 60 -7.15 -0.76 -4.52
N LEU A 61 -6.03 -1.03 -5.24
CA LEU A 61 -4.69 -0.90 -4.67
C LEU A 61 -4.37 0.54 -4.25
N GLU A 62 -4.70 1.51 -5.10
CA GLU A 62 -4.52 2.95 -4.82
C GLU A 62 -5.29 3.36 -3.55
N ALA A 63 -6.54 2.90 -3.42
CA ALA A 63 -7.35 3.18 -2.24
C ALA A 63 -6.73 2.58 -0.95
N LYS A 64 -6.19 1.35 -1.01
CA LYS A 64 -5.52 0.72 0.14
C LYS A 64 -4.21 1.43 0.51
N LEU A 65 -3.48 1.95 -0.47
CA LEU A 65 -2.30 2.77 -0.23
C LEU A 65 -2.69 4.10 0.43
N GLU A 66 -3.76 4.74 -0.06
CA GLU A 66 -4.26 5.99 0.51
C GLU A 66 -4.84 5.83 1.92
N GLU A 67 -5.52 4.71 2.23
CA GLU A 67 -5.92 4.38 3.61
C GLU A 67 -4.71 4.38 4.55
N THR A 68 -3.60 3.78 4.14
CA THR A 68 -2.36 3.76 4.92
C THR A 68 -1.74 5.15 5.03
N ASN A 69 -1.72 5.91 3.92
CA ASN A 69 -1.22 7.28 3.91
C ASN A 69 -2.03 8.20 4.84
N THR A 70 -3.35 8.12 4.79
CA THR A 70 -4.24 8.88 5.68
C THR A 70 -3.98 8.55 7.14
N SER A 71 -3.90 7.26 7.49
CA SER A 71 -3.60 6.83 8.87
C SER A 71 -2.23 7.34 9.36
N PHE A 72 -1.23 7.40 8.47
CA PHE A 72 0.07 7.98 8.77
C PHE A 72 -0.03 9.49 9.01
N MET A 73 -0.69 10.23 8.11
CA MET A 73 -0.82 11.69 8.22
C MET A 73 -1.64 12.10 9.44
N ASP A 74 -2.71 11.38 9.77
CA ASP A 74 -3.50 11.60 10.99
C ASP A 74 -2.64 11.44 12.25
N ALA A 75 -1.72 10.47 12.24
CA ALA A 75 -0.78 10.29 13.35
C ALA A 75 0.30 11.39 13.42
N VAL A 76 0.70 11.96 12.27
CA VAL A 76 1.62 13.12 12.20
C VAL A 76 0.95 14.37 12.73
N ASP A 77 -0.31 14.61 12.39
CA ASP A 77 -1.07 15.80 12.74
C ASP A 77 -1.66 15.75 14.15
N ALA A 78 -1.57 14.60 14.84
CA ALA A 78 -2.06 14.45 16.19
C ALA A 78 -1.38 15.42 17.18
N PRO A 79 -2.12 16.11 18.07
CA PRO A 79 -1.59 17.19 18.92
C PRO A 79 -0.62 16.71 20.01
N ALA A 80 -0.46 15.42 20.21
CA ALA A 80 0.52 14.87 21.14
C ALA A 80 1.89 14.86 20.48
N VAL A 81 2.81 15.59 21.04
CA VAL A 81 4.28 15.65 20.79
C VAL A 81 4.71 15.04 19.44
N LYS A 82 5.46 15.79 18.64
CA LYS A 82 6.12 15.29 17.42
C LYS A 82 7.01 14.09 17.78
N GLU A 83 6.40 12.91 17.78
CA GLU A 83 7.06 11.65 18.13
C GLU A 83 7.18 10.79 16.87
N PHE A 84 8.31 10.12 16.78
CA PHE A 84 8.57 9.16 15.71
C PHE A 84 7.65 7.93 15.82
N GLU A 85 7.29 7.53 17.03
CA GLU A 85 6.56 6.30 17.31
C GLU A 85 5.13 6.29 16.79
N GLY A 86 4.40 7.41 16.88
CA GLY A 86 3.00 7.50 16.44
C GLY A 86 2.81 7.15 14.97
N PRO A 87 3.42 7.91 14.03
CA PRO A 87 3.36 7.62 12.61
C PRO A 87 3.94 6.26 12.24
N MET A 88 5.01 5.81 12.91
CA MET A 88 5.60 4.49 12.67
C MET A 88 4.67 3.35 13.12
N ASN A 89 3.89 3.52 14.18
CA ASN A 89 2.88 2.56 14.58
C ASN A 89 1.76 2.43 13.54
N ALA A 90 1.34 3.53 12.90
CA ALA A 90 0.36 3.50 11.82
C ALA A 90 0.87 2.63 10.63
N ILE A 91 2.14 2.80 10.25
CA ILE A 91 2.77 1.94 9.23
C ILE A 91 2.86 0.49 9.72
N ALA A 92 3.35 0.26 10.94
CA ALA A 92 3.53 -1.09 11.50
C ALA A 92 2.23 -1.91 11.53
N GLN A 93 1.08 -1.26 11.74
CA GLN A 93 -0.23 -1.91 11.69
C GLN A 93 -0.60 -2.44 10.30
N SER A 94 -0.06 -1.86 9.24
CA SER A 94 -0.29 -2.30 7.85
C SER A 94 0.63 -3.46 7.44
N LEU A 95 1.81 -3.61 8.04
CA LEU A 95 2.82 -4.58 7.65
C LEU A 95 2.33 -6.05 7.67
N PRO A 96 1.52 -6.52 8.64
CA PRO A 96 1.04 -7.90 8.63
C PRO A 96 0.24 -8.28 7.39
N LYS A 97 -0.39 -7.30 6.71
CA LYS A 97 -1.10 -7.52 5.45
C LYS A 97 -0.17 -8.04 4.34
N LEU A 98 1.13 -7.67 4.38
CA LEU A 98 2.12 -8.11 3.39
C LEU A 98 2.27 -9.64 3.35
N GLU A 99 2.14 -10.32 4.47
CA GLU A 99 2.24 -11.78 4.56
C GLU A 99 0.87 -12.49 4.55
N SER A 100 -0.22 -11.76 4.33
CA SER A 100 -1.56 -12.35 4.26
C SER A 100 -1.90 -12.82 2.85
N ARG A 101 -2.06 -14.13 2.67
CA ARG A 101 -2.51 -14.73 1.40
C ARG A 101 -3.95 -14.38 1.01
N LYS A 102 -4.72 -13.83 1.96
CA LYS A 102 -6.12 -13.43 1.77
C LYS A 102 -6.28 -11.90 1.67
N ASP A 103 -5.19 -11.15 1.76
CA ASP A 103 -5.24 -9.71 1.57
C ASP A 103 -5.55 -9.38 0.10
N VAL A 104 -6.51 -8.50 -0.13
CA VAL A 104 -6.99 -8.15 -1.46
C VAL A 104 -5.87 -7.54 -2.31
N SER A 105 -5.00 -6.71 -1.71
CA SER A 105 -3.90 -6.09 -2.43
C SER A 105 -2.91 -7.14 -2.92
N ASN A 106 -2.61 -8.17 -2.11
CA ASN A 106 -1.74 -9.26 -2.51
C ASN A 106 -2.35 -10.08 -3.66
N LEU A 107 -3.65 -10.36 -3.60
CA LEU A 107 -4.36 -11.08 -4.65
C LEU A 107 -4.37 -10.32 -5.98
N ILE A 108 -4.61 -9.01 -5.92
CA ILE A 108 -4.59 -8.12 -7.10
C ILE A 108 -3.18 -8.02 -7.69
N MET A 109 -2.16 -7.80 -6.84
CA MET A 109 -0.76 -7.71 -7.30
C MET A 109 -0.33 -8.98 -8.02
N MET A 110 -0.61 -10.16 -7.46
CA MET A 110 -0.30 -11.43 -8.11
C MET A 110 -1.02 -11.58 -9.46
N TYR A 111 -2.29 -11.20 -9.52
CA TYR A 111 -3.07 -11.25 -10.74
C TYR A 111 -2.47 -10.36 -11.84
N LEU A 112 -2.12 -9.11 -11.50
CA LEU A 112 -1.55 -8.16 -12.46
C LEU A 112 -0.13 -8.56 -12.90
N ILE A 113 0.72 -9.02 -11.97
CA ILE A 113 2.05 -9.54 -12.29
C ILE A 113 1.97 -10.76 -13.21
N GLY A 114 0.99 -11.64 -12.99
CA GLY A 114 0.74 -12.79 -13.87
C GLY A 114 0.33 -12.40 -15.30
N LYS A 115 0.06 -11.10 -15.56
CA LYS A 115 -0.26 -10.52 -16.86
C LYS A 115 0.81 -9.57 -17.38
N SER A 116 1.98 -9.51 -16.75
CA SER A 116 3.05 -8.55 -17.10
C SER A 116 3.72 -8.80 -18.45
N ASP A 117 3.37 -9.88 -19.13
CA ASP A 117 3.66 -10.09 -20.56
C ASP A 117 2.82 -9.19 -21.48
N GLN A 118 1.74 -8.58 -20.97
CA GLN A 118 0.91 -7.59 -21.67
C GLN A 118 1.39 -6.19 -21.29
N PRO A 119 1.77 -5.34 -22.27
CA PRO A 119 2.34 -4.00 -21.99
C PRO A 119 1.48 -3.15 -21.06
N GLU A 120 0.17 -3.13 -21.27
CA GLU A 120 -0.76 -2.33 -20.48
C GLU A 120 -0.79 -2.76 -19.01
N ALA A 121 -0.73 -4.07 -18.73
CA ALA A 121 -0.67 -4.59 -17.37
C ALA A 121 0.69 -4.32 -16.71
N ALA A 122 1.78 -4.42 -17.49
CA ALA A 122 3.12 -4.09 -17.01
C ALA A 122 3.24 -2.62 -16.62
N ASP A 123 2.72 -1.70 -17.45
CA ASP A 123 2.72 -0.26 -17.19
C ASP A 123 1.94 0.08 -15.92
N ILE A 124 0.77 -0.52 -15.75
CA ILE A 124 -0.08 -0.37 -14.56
C ILE A 124 0.66 -0.79 -13.28
N VAL A 125 1.31 -1.95 -13.29
CA VAL A 125 2.09 -2.44 -12.13
C VAL A 125 3.26 -1.51 -11.84
N ALA A 126 3.96 -1.07 -12.89
CA ALA A 126 5.10 -0.15 -12.75
C ALA A 126 4.68 1.21 -12.19
N ASP A 127 3.53 1.75 -12.63
CA ASP A 127 2.99 3.01 -12.12
C ASP A 127 2.61 2.90 -10.65
N PHE A 128 1.92 1.82 -10.27
CA PHE A 128 1.59 1.58 -8.87
C PHE A 128 2.84 1.45 -7.98
N TYR A 129 3.87 0.71 -8.45
CA TYR A 129 5.14 0.59 -7.71
C TYR A 129 5.80 1.96 -7.52
N ARG A 130 5.88 2.78 -8.57
CA ARG A 130 6.42 4.15 -8.48
C ARG A 130 5.64 5.03 -7.50
N GLN A 131 4.31 4.91 -7.48
CA GLN A 131 3.46 5.63 -6.53
C GLN A 131 3.71 5.18 -5.08
N ALA A 132 3.85 3.89 -4.82
CA ALA A 132 4.17 3.36 -3.50
C ALA A 132 5.53 3.87 -3.00
N VAL A 133 6.57 3.84 -3.86
CA VAL A 133 7.89 4.42 -3.53
C VAL A 133 7.78 5.92 -3.23
N ALA A 134 7.04 6.68 -4.04
CA ALA A 134 6.86 8.11 -3.82
C ALA A 134 6.13 8.42 -2.50
N THR A 135 5.14 7.61 -2.13
CA THR A 135 4.42 7.72 -0.86
C THR A 135 5.34 7.43 0.33
N SER A 136 6.10 6.34 0.28
CA SER A 136 7.10 5.98 1.30
C SER A 136 8.16 7.08 1.46
N LYS A 137 8.64 7.65 0.34
CA LYS A 137 9.56 8.79 0.37
C LYS A 137 8.94 10.00 1.06
N LYS A 138 7.69 10.35 0.74
CA LYS A 138 6.96 11.45 1.36
C LYS A 138 6.91 11.29 2.88
N TRP A 139 6.63 10.10 3.40
CA TRP A 139 6.62 9.84 4.84
C TRP A 139 7.99 10.09 5.48
N ILE A 140 9.08 9.63 4.85
CA ILE A 140 10.43 9.85 5.34
C ILE A 140 10.77 11.35 5.36
N VAL A 141 10.47 12.08 4.28
CA VAL A 141 10.70 13.53 4.18
C VAL A 141 9.89 14.28 5.24
N THR A 142 8.62 13.93 5.45
CA THR A 142 7.78 14.50 6.52
C THR A 142 8.44 14.30 7.89
N GLY A 143 9.03 13.12 8.15
CA GLY A 143 9.76 12.85 9.37
C GLY A 143 11.06 13.66 9.49
N GLN A 144 11.76 13.92 8.38
CA GLN A 144 12.96 14.77 8.35
C GLN A 144 12.61 16.23 8.60
N GLU A 145 11.57 16.76 7.98
CA GLU A 145 11.06 18.13 8.18
C GLU A 145 10.60 18.36 9.62
N SER A 146 10.06 17.32 10.25
CA SER A 146 9.65 17.34 11.67
C SER A 146 10.83 17.15 12.64
N GLY A 147 12.02 16.82 12.14
CA GLY A 147 13.24 16.59 12.94
C GLY A 147 13.26 15.25 13.69
N VAL A 148 12.35 14.32 13.40
CA VAL A 148 12.29 13.00 14.03
C VAL A 148 13.09 11.93 13.26
N ILE A 149 13.35 12.18 11.98
CA ILE A 149 14.25 11.38 11.12
C ILE A 149 15.46 12.24 10.76
N PRO A 150 16.71 11.76 10.93
CA PRO A 150 17.91 12.51 10.57
C PRO A 150 17.93 12.84 9.07
N SER A 151 18.39 14.06 8.72
CA SER A 151 18.57 14.45 7.32
C SER A 151 19.69 13.68 6.60
N SER A 152 20.53 12.95 7.35
CA SER A 152 21.53 12.04 6.79
C SER A 152 20.93 10.78 6.18
N VAL A 153 19.68 10.45 6.49
CA VAL A 153 18.96 9.33 5.85
C VAL A 153 18.63 9.70 4.41
N ASN A 154 19.10 8.90 3.45
CA ASN A 154 18.72 9.08 2.06
C ASN A 154 17.29 8.57 1.83
N ALA A 155 16.32 9.51 1.73
CA ALA A 155 14.91 9.19 1.63
C ALA A 155 14.56 8.40 0.36
N ASP A 156 15.24 8.65 -0.77
CA ASP A 156 15.01 7.91 -2.02
C ASP A 156 15.43 6.44 -1.88
N GLN A 157 16.65 6.21 -1.40
CA GLN A 157 17.18 4.85 -1.22
C GLN A 157 16.39 4.06 -0.17
N ALA A 158 16.02 4.70 0.95
CA ALA A 158 15.27 4.04 1.99
C ALA A 158 13.86 3.67 1.52
N ALA A 159 13.16 4.57 0.83
CA ALA A 159 11.84 4.30 0.27
C ALA A 159 11.85 3.14 -0.72
N GLU A 160 12.82 3.15 -1.66
CA GLU A 160 12.97 2.08 -2.65
C GLU A 160 13.28 0.72 -2.00
N LEU A 161 14.18 0.71 -1.00
CA LEU A 161 14.49 -0.50 -0.24
C LEU A 161 13.25 -1.06 0.46
N PHE A 162 12.45 -0.20 1.11
CA PHE A 162 11.28 -0.65 1.85
C PHE A 162 10.20 -1.21 0.90
N GLU A 163 9.98 -0.57 -0.24
CA GLU A 163 9.02 -1.09 -1.23
C GLU A 163 9.50 -2.39 -1.88
N LEU A 164 10.80 -2.51 -2.18
CA LEU A 164 11.37 -3.75 -2.71
C LEU A 164 11.20 -4.92 -1.73
N LEU A 165 11.43 -4.70 -0.43
CA LEU A 165 11.24 -5.71 0.61
C LEU A 165 9.76 -6.02 0.83
N SER A 166 8.89 -5.02 0.83
CA SER A 166 7.44 -5.18 0.90
C SER A 166 6.93 -6.05 -0.24
N PHE A 167 7.38 -5.78 -1.46
CA PHE A 167 7.08 -6.58 -2.63
C PHE A 167 7.58 -8.02 -2.49
N GLY A 168 8.82 -8.21 -2.02
CA GLY A 168 9.39 -9.53 -1.76
C GLY A 168 8.61 -10.35 -0.72
N LEU A 169 8.18 -9.70 0.38
CA LEU A 169 7.36 -10.34 1.42
C LEU A 169 5.99 -10.78 0.87
N ARG A 170 5.32 -9.93 0.08
CA ARG A 170 4.06 -10.27 -0.60
C ARG A 170 4.22 -11.48 -1.52
N MET A 171 5.22 -11.48 -2.38
CA MET A 171 5.49 -12.59 -3.31
C MET A 171 5.77 -13.88 -2.57
N ARG A 172 6.64 -13.85 -1.55
CA ARG A 172 6.94 -15.02 -0.73
C ARG A 172 5.69 -15.61 -0.08
N SER A 173 4.83 -14.76 0.48
CA SER A 173 3.57 -15.17 1.08
C SER A 173 2.66 -15.89 0.07
N LEU A 174 2.52 -15.32 -1.13
CA LEU A 174 1.64 -15.86 -2.18
C LEU A 174 2.10 -17.23 -2.71
N ILE A 175 3.43 -17.43 -2.87
CA ILE A 175 3.99 -18.73 -3.28
C ILE A 175 4.02 -19.75 -2.12
N GLY A 176 3.64 -19.35 -0.91
CA GLY A 176 3.47 -20.25 0.23
C GLY A 176 4.77 -20.67 0.92
N VAL A 177 5.88 -19.98 0.68
CA VAL A 177 7.15 -20.23 1.36
C VAL A 177 7.13 -19.58 2.74
N ARG A 178 7.40 -20.38 3.78
CA ARG A 178 7.62 -19.88 5.14
C ARG A 178 9.08 -19.50 5.33
N SER A 179 9.34 -18.32 5.86
CA SER A 179 10.68 -17.91 6.29
C SER A 179 10.91 -18.27 7.75
N THR A 180 12.15 -18.61 8.08
CA THR A 180 12.62 -18.81 9.46
C THR A 180 13.56 -17.72 9.94
N GLY A 181 13.93 -16.77 9.05
CA GLY A 181 14.99 -15.80 9.37
C GLY A 181 14.65 -14.34 9.06
N PHE A 182 13.60 -14.06 8.27
CA PHE A 182 13.19 -12.69 7.94
C PHE A 182 11.69 -12.62 7.66
N GLY A 183 10.95 -11.90 8.45
CA GLY A 183 9.51 -11.70 8.34
C GLY A 183 9.12 -10.25 8.65
N ILE A 184 7.87 -10.05 9.03
CA ILE A 184 7.34 -8.71 9.36
C ILE A 184 8.08 -8.08 10.53
N GLN A 185 8.47 -8.87 11.55
CA GLN A 185 9.19 -8.33 12.69
C GLN A 185 10.56 -7.80 12.28
N GLU A 186 11.37 -8.59 11.58
CA GLU A 186 12.70 -8.22 11.12
C GLU A 186 12.64 -7.05 10.12
N PHE A 187 11.57 -7.00 9.29
CA PHE A 187 11.35 -5.88 8.40
C PHE A 187 11.03 -4.60 9.16
N SER A 188 10.14 -4.66 10.15
CA SER A 188 9.84 -3.51 11.03
C SER A 188 11.09 -3.00 11.75
N GLU A 189 11.90 -3.90 12.29
CA GLU A 189 13.18 -3.56 12.94
C GLU A 189 14.17 -2.92 11.95
N LEU A 190 14.22 -3.41 10.71
CA LEU A 190 15.05 -2.82 9.66
C LEU A 190 14.61 -1.38 9.33
N ILE A 191 13.31 -1.13 9.18
CA ILE A 191 12.75 0.22 8.97
C ILE A 191 13.20 1.13 10.12
N MET A 192 12.99 0.71 11.37
CA MET A 192 13.34 1.47 12.55
C MET A 192 14.83 1.82 12.61
N ARG A 193 15.70 0.85 12.33
CA ARG A 193 17.17 1.07 12.32
C ARG A 193 17.61 1.98 11.17
N THR A 194 17.00 1.85 10.02
CA THR A 194 17.33 2.68 8.85
C THR A 194 16.94 4.13 9.07
N LEU A 195 15.80 4.38 9.71
CA LEU A 195 15.30 5.73 9.94
C LEU A 195 15.85 6.39 11.21
N ARG A 196 16.48 5.63 12.12
CA ARG A 196 17.15 6.12 13.34
C ARG A 196 18.55 5.53 13.50
N PRO A 197 19.51 5.86 12.61
CA PRO A 197 20.85 5.24 12.67
C PRO A 197 21.66 5.59 13.93
N ASP A 198 21.37 6.70 14.62
CA ASP A 198 22.29 7.31 15.60
C ASP A 198 22.02 6.97 17.08
N ARG A 199 21.13 6.02 17.42
CA ARG A 199 20.96 5.59 18.80
C ARG A 199 21.98 4.53 19.29
N GLN A 200 22.96 4.15 18.46
CA GLN A 200 24.04 3.24 18.83
C GLN A 200 25.38 3.97 18.82
N GLY A 201 25.67 4.79 19.81
CA GLY A 201 26.97 5.47 19.91
C GLY A 201 27.15 6.34 21.14
N GLY A 202 26.50 6.02 22.26
CA GLY A 202 26.96 6.50 23.55
C GLY A 202 28.26 5.79 23.88
N ALA A 203 29.41 6.36 23.49
CA ALA A 203 30.69 5.92 24.00
C ALA A 203 30.68 5.99 25.54
N PRO A 204 31.21 5.01 26.26
CA PRO A 204 31.40 5.15 27.68
C PRO A 204 32.41 6.28 27.91
N THR A 205 31.96 7.37 28.52
CA THR A 205 32.86 8.38 29.07
C THR A 205 33.73 7.72 30.11
N SER A 206 35.02 7.73 29.82
CA SER A 206 36.14 7.35 30.71
C SER A 206 36.17 8.22 31.94
#